data_8e54a50fb24faf12299aa9ab40839026
#
_entry.id   8e54a50fb24faf12299aa9ab40839026
#
_cell.length_a   1.000
_cell.length_b   1.000
_cell.length_c   1.000
_cell.angle_alpha   90.00
_cell.angle_beta   90.00
_cell.angle_gamma   90.00
#
_symmetry.space_group_name_H-M   'P 1'
#
loop_
_entity.id
_entity.type
_entity.pdbx_description
1 polymer ?
#
loop_
_entity_poly.entity_id
_entity_poly.type
_entity_poly.pdbx_seq_one_letter_code
_entity_poly.pdbx_strand_id
1 'polypeptide(L)'
;MEEYSMRSKTRRAALAALCAGALTLTAAACGSDDDSSEDGSGTTITWWHNSNNEPGMGYYEKVAKDFEADNPGVNIEIQAMAHEDMVSKLAAGFQSGDIPDVYMERGGGELADHVEAGMVRDISDAASEEIEKIGGSVAGWQVDGKTYALPFSLGVVGFWYNTELFEQAGITAPPTTLTELGDVVAQLEDAGIDPISVGAGDKWPAAHYWYYTALRECSEEVLTDAVTSLDFSDPCFVKAGEDVETILGWEPFNPGFLTTPAQEGATSASGLLATGKVAMEMQGHWEPGVMQGLTDDGKGLGDKTGWFPFPAVDGGAGDPAAALGGGDAWAVSEEAPDEAVEFVKYLLSDEVQIGFAENSMGLPTNSAASDSVADPALAGLLEVRDAAPYVQLYFDTAFGTSVGGAMNDEIALLFAGEASPEDVVEATQAAADQES
;
A
#
# COMPACT_ATOMS: atom_id res chain seq x y z
N MET A 1 17.96 -33.92 -51.40
CA MET A 1 17.18 -33.35 -52.54
C MET A 1 16.54 -32.12 -51.93
N GLU A 2 17.07 -31.13 -52.17
CA GLU A 2 17.47 -29.98 -53.02
C GLU A 2 16.95 -28.73 -52.27
N GLU A 3 17.84 -27.89 -51.77
CA GLU A 3 18.52 -26.73 -52.39
C GLU A 3 17.60 -25.79 -53.16
N TYR A 4 17.54 -24.56 -52.69
CA TYR A 4 17.67 -23.29 -53.43
C TYR A 4 17.72 -22.16 -52.40
N SER A 5 18.75 -21.59 -52.02
CA SER A 5 19.88 -20.76 -52.53
C SER A 5 19.47 -19.50 -53.30
N MET A 6 19.81 -18.40 -52.66
CA MET A 6 20.59 -17.23 -53.07
C MET A 6 19.94 -16.03 -53.80
N ARG A 7 20.36 -14.87 -53.22
CA ARG A 7 20.75 -13.55 -53.84
C ARG A 7 19.63 -12.58 -54.19
N SER A 8 19.79 -11.29 -53.97
CA SER A 8 20.92 -10.34 -54.12
C SER A 8 20.57 -8.98 -53.47
N LYS A 9 21.42 -8.40 -52.77
CA LYS A 9 22.35 -7.26 -53.00
C LYS A 9 21.77 -6.01 -53.73
N THR A 10 21.86 -4.90 -52.94
CA THR A 10 22.25 -3.53 -53.32
C THR A 10 21.41 -2.68 -54.24
N ARG A 11 21.04 -1.49 -53.77
CA ARG A 11 21.47 -0.21 -54.38
C ARG A 11 21.25 0.97 -53.43
N ARG A 12 22.38 1.63 -53.15
CA ARG A 12 22.47 3.02 -52.67
C ARG A 12 22.13 3.96 -53.82
N ALA A 13 21.45 5.06 -53.55
CA ALA A 13 21.73 6.34 -54.22
C ALA A 13 21.17 7.49 -53.37
N ALA A 14 22.07 8.40 -53.07
CA ALA A 14 21.83 9.68 -52.49
C ALA A 14 21.22 10.66 -53.52
N LEU A 15 20.39 11.58 -53.06
CA LEU A 15 20.23 12.91 -53.72
C LEU A 15 20.05 13.97 -52.67
N ALA A 16 21.08 14.80 -52.52
CA ALA A 16 21.02 16.10 -51.89
C ALA A 16 20.62 17.12 -52.97
N ALA A 17 19.72 18.03 -52.63
CA ALA A 17 19.61 19.32 -53.33
C ALA A 17 19.01 20.40 -52.41
N LEU A 18 19.83 21.39 -52.22
CA LEU A 18 19.58 22.71 -51.67
C LEU A 18 18.33 23.40 -52.22
N CYS A 19 17.64 24.21 -51.41
CA CYS A 19 17.19 25.53 -51.78
C CYS A 19 17.21 26.44 -50.55
N ALA A 20 18.09 27.43 -50.61
CA ALA A 20 18.15 28.60 -49.73
C ALA A 20 17.22 29.71 -50.28
N GLY A 21 16.72 30.56 -49.41
CA GLY A 21 16.26 31.88 -49.76
C GLY A 21 14.85 32.23 -49.27
N ALA A 22 14.65 33.02 -48.27
CA ALA A 22 14.54 34.48 -48.29
C ALA A 22 14.07 34.97 -46.92
N LEU A 23 14.92 35.77 -46.29
CA LEU A 23 14.51 36.71 -45.23
C LEU A 23 13.64 37.80 -45.85
N THR A 24 12.52 38.13 -45.23
CA THR A 24 11.91 39.45 -45.29
C THR A 24 11.56 39.91 -43.88
N LEU A 25 12.35 40.87 -43.38
CA LEU A 25 11.99 41.76 -42.30
C LEU A 25 10.85 42.66 -42.74
N THR A 26 9.79 42.72 -41.94
CA THR A 26 8.92 43.90 -41.88
C THR A 26 8.76 44.29 -40.42
N ALA A 27 9.45 45.37 -40.07
CA ALA A 27 9.19 46.15 -38.89
C ALA A 27 8.14 47.23 -39.25
N ALA A 28 7.05 47.31 -38.51
CA ALA A 28 6.19 48.48 -38.32
C ALA A 28 5.21 48.11 -37.19
N ALA A 29 5.19 48.75 -36.19
CA ALA A 29 4.84 50.05 -35.68
C ALA A 29 4.01 49.90 -34.40
N CYS A 30 4.35 50.66 -33.40
CA CYS A 30 3.71 50.90 -32.12
C CYS A 30 2.18 50.99 -32.21
N GLY A 31 1.52 50.31 -31.32
CA GLY A 31 0.19 50.56 -30.83
C GLY A 31 0.17 50.14 -29.38
N SER A 32 0.26 51.10 -28.47
CA SER A 32 -0.01 50.95 -27.06
C SER A 32 -1.50 50.73 -26.87
N ASP A 33 -1.87 49.57 -26.47
CA ASP A 33 -3.05 49.33 -25.62
C ASP A 33 -2.59 48.46 -24.48
N ASP A 34 -2.61 49.06 -23.29
CA ASP A 34 -2.55 48.38 -21.99
C ASP A 34 -3.81 47.50 -21.87
N ASP A 35 -3.69 46.27 -22.32
CA ASP A 35 -4.51 45.17 -21.83
C ASP A 35 -3.55 44.26 -21.09
N SER A 36 -3.41 44.50 -19.79
CA SER A 36 -2.88 43.56 -18.86
C SER A 36 -3.87 42.39 -18.81
N SER A 37 -3.75 41.47 -19.78
CA SER A 37 -4.13 40.10 -19.56
C SER A 37 -3.18 39.62 -18.44
N GLU A 38 -3.68 39.62 -17.21
CA GLU A 38 -3.17 38.73 -16.19
C GLU A 38 -3.15 37.35 -16.85
N ASP A 39 -1.98 36.93 -17.24
CA ASP A 39 -1.67 35.54 -17.53
C ASP A 39 -1.87 34.85 -16.18
N GLY A 40 -3.07 34.31 -15.99
CA GLY A 40 -3.39 33.47 -14.83
C GLY A 40 -2.59 32.18 -14.91
N SER A 41 -1.27 32.27 -14.64
CA SER A 41 -0.45 31.10 -14.36
C SER A 41 -0.84 30.61 -12.98
N GLY A 42 -1.95 29.87 -12.91
CA GLY A 42 -2.33 29.14 -11.72
C GLY A 42 -1.25 28.07 -11.39
N THR A 43 -1.08 27.78 -10.11
CA THR A 43 -0.22 26.67 -9.64
C THR A 43 -0.93 25.35 -9.94
N THR A 44 -0.28 24.43 -10.63
CA THR A 44 -0.78 23.05 -10.78
C THR A 44 -0.02 22.16 -9.82
N ILE A 45 -0.76 21.32 -9.08
CA ILE A 45 -0.23 20.32 -8.16
C ILE A 45 -0.62 18.94 -8.72
N THR A 46 0.37 18.13 -9.02
CA THR A 46 0.17 16.73 -9.42
C THR A 46 0.05 15.86 -8.18
N TRP A 47 -1.02 15.04 -8.10
CA TRP A 47 -1.30 14.19 -6.95
C TRP A 47 -1.51 12.73 -7.35
N TRP A 48 -0.66 11.82 -6.85
CA TRP A 48 -0.75 10.38 -7.11
C TRP A 48 -1.21 9.62 -5.88
N HIS A 49 -2.21 8.76 -6.07
CA HIS A 49 -2.74 7.88 -5.01
C HIS A 49 -3.30 6.57 -5.58
N ASN A 50 -3.53 5.59 -4.70
CA ASN A 50 -4.01 4.26 -5.06
C ASN A 50 -5.53 4.08 -4.98
N SER A 51 -6.30 5.10 -4.65
CA SER A 51 -7.77 5.04 -4.61
C SER A 51 -8.35 5.15 -6.01
N ASN A 52 -8.20 4.09 -6.82
CA ASN A 52 -8.62 4.03 -8.23
C ASN A 52 -10.02 3.46 -8.43
N ASN A 53 -10.71 3.08 -7.35
CA ASN A 53 -12.08 2.56 -7.33
C ASN A 53 -12.96 3.38 -6.39
N GLU A 54 -14.31 3.25 -6.57
CA GLU A 54 -15.25 3.84 -5.62
C GLU A 54 -15.25 3.05 -4.29
N PRO A 55 -15.50 3.70 -3.15
CA PRO A 55 -15.88 5.11 -2.98
C PRO A 55 -14.68 6.08 -3.01
N GLY A 56 -13.45 5.60 -2.91
CA GLY A 56 -12.24 6.42 -2.73
C GLY A 56 -11.98 7.37 -3.89
N MET A 57 -12.14 6.93 -5.13
CA MET A 57 -11.89 7.74 -6.32
C MET A 57 -12.79 8.98 -6.33
N GLY A 58 -14.10 8.80 -6.24
CA GLY A 58 -15.05 9.91 -6.24
C GLY A 58 -14.91 10.81 -5.02
N TYR A 59 -14.53 10.23 -3.87
CA TYR A 59 -14.25 11.00 -2.66
C TYR A 59 -13.06 11.96 -2.85
N TYR A 60 -11.93 11.49 -3.32
CA TYR A 60 -10.74 12.31 -3.52
C TYR A 60 -10.88 13.31 -4.67
N GLU A 61 -11.65 12.98 -5.72
CA GLU A 61 -12.02 13.98 -6.74
C GLU A 61 -12.83 15.15 -6.15
N LYS A 62 -13.73 14.87 -5.21
CA LYS A 62 -14.49 15.91 -4.50
C LYS A 62 -13.56 16.74 -3.62
N VAL A 63 -12.71 16.10 -2.83
CA VAL A 63 -11.74 16.77 -1.94
C VAL A 63 -10.84 17.74 -2.72
N ALA A 64 -10.32 17.33 -3.87
CA ALA A 64 -9.53 18.19 -4.73
C ALA A 64 -10.31 19.42 -5.22
N LYS A 65 -11.55 19.23 -5.67
CA LYS A 65 -12.42 20.34 -6.13
C LYS A 65 -12.78 21.31 -5.01
N ASP A 66 -12.98 20.81 -3.79
CA ASP A 66 -13.26 21.66 -2.63
C ASP A 66 -12.02 22.51 -2.29
N PHE A 67 -10.82 21.94 -2.32
CA PHE A 67 -9.59 22.68 -2.12
C PHE A 67 -9.37 23.75 -3.20
N GLU A 68 -9.58 23.42 -4.47
CA GLU A 68 -9.48 24.38 -5.60
C GLU A 68 -10.46 25.56 -5.44
N ALA A 69 -11.68 25.28 -4.95
CA ALA A 69 -12.69 26.33 -4.74
C ALA A 69 -12.27 27.34 -3.67
N ASP A 70 -11.59 26.87 -2.62
CA ASP A 70 -11.11 27.70 -1.53
C ASP A 70 -9.74 28.35 -1.83
N ASN A 71 -9.02 27.86 -2.86
CA ASN A 71 -7.69 28.35 -3.28
C ASN A 71 -7.69 28.75 -4.75
N PRO A 72 -8.31 29.90 -5.12
CA PRO A 72 -8.38 30.35 -6.50
C PRO A 72 -7.00 30.52 -7.14
N GLY A 73 -6.78 29.85 -8.25
CA GLY A 73 -5.52 29.81 -8.96
C GLY A 73 -4.68 28.56 -8.70
N VAL A 74 -5.13 27.65 -7.85
CA VAL A 74 -4.56 26.29 -7.70
C VAL A 74 -5.42 25.32 -8.49
N ASN A 75 -4.77 24.35 -9.14
CA ASN A 75 -5.40 23.24 -9.85
C ASN A 75 -4.75 21.94 -9.40
N ILE A 76 -5.56 20.92 -9.07
CA ILE A 76 -5.09 19.59 -8.64
C ILE A 76 -5.25 18.60 -9.79
N GLU A 77 -4.15 18.08 -10.30
CA GLU A 77 -4.14 17.01 -11.30
C GLU A 77 -3.97 15.65 -10.65
N ILE A 78 -5.10 14.92 -10.50
CA ILE A 78 -5.11 13.59 -9.88
C ILE A 78 -4.66 12.53 -10.89
N GLN A 79 -3.79 11.62 -10.44
CA GLN A 79 -3.56 10.34 -11.07
C GLN A 79 -3.81 9.22 -10.06
N ALA A 80 -5.01 8.64 -10.13
CA ALA A 80 -5.37 7.44 -9.40
C ALA A 80 -4.95 6.20 -10.20
N MET A 81 -4.35 5.21 -9.55
CA MET A 81 -3.89 3.97 -10.19
C MET A 81 -3.90 2.80 -9.19
N ALA A 82 -3.79 1.57 -9.69
CA ALA A 82 -3.62 0.41 -8.82
C ALA A 82 -2.40 0.56 -7.90
N HIS A 83 -2.45 -0.05 -6.73
CA HIS A 83 -1.38 0.08 -5.73
C HIS A 83 -0.01 -0.32 -6.31
N GLU A 84 0.06 -1.48 -6.97
CA GLU A 84 1.30 -2.02 -7.56
C GLU A 84 1.83 -1.15 -8.70
N ASP A 85 0.93 -0.59 -9.51
CA ASP A 85 1.28 0.35 -10.58
C ASP A 85 1.85 1.66 -9.98
N MET A 86 1.27 2.14 -8.87
CA MET A 86 1.73 3.32 -8.17
C MET A 86 3.12 3.10 -7.56
N VAL A 87 3.33 2.01 -6.83
CA VAL A 87 4.62 1.67 -6.23
C VAL A 87 5.70 1.56 -7.32
N SER A 88 5.42 0.83 -8.40
CA SER A 88 6.35 0.67 -9.52
C SER A 88 6.66 2.01 -10.20
N LYS A 89 5.66 2.86 -10.37
CA LYS A 89 5.80 4.16 -11.01
C LYS A 89 6.56 5.15 -10.13
N LEU A 90 6.29 5.17 -8.82
CA LEU A 90 7.05 5.98 -7.86
C LEU A 90 8.52 5.55 -7.83
N ALA A 91 8.82 4.25 -7.74
CA ALA A 91 10.18 3.74 -7.77
C ALA A 91 10.94 4.15 -9.04
N ALA A 92 10.29 4.10 -10.22
CA ALA A 92 10.87 4.60 -11.46
C ALA A 92 11.04 6.12 -11.44
N GLY A 93 10.09 6.86 -10.87
CA GLY A 93 10.14 8.31 -10.69
C GLY A 93 11.30 8.74 -9.81
N PHE A 94 11.50 8.08 -8.68
CA PHE A 94 12.65 8.34 -7.78
C PHE A 94 13.99 8.10 -8.47
N GLN A 95 14.09 7.08 -9.31
CA GLN A 95 15.31 6.82 -10.09
C GLN A 95 15.57 7.85 -11.19
N SER A 96 14.52 8.43 -11.79
CA SER A 96 14.62 9.39 -12.90
C SER A 96 14.57 10.86 -12.46
N GLY A 97 14.09 11.14 -11.26
CA GLY A 97 13.81 12.50 -10.78
C GLY A 97 12.47 13.05 -11.27
N ASP A 98 11.55 12.20 -11.77
CA ASP A 98 10.23 12.60 -12.29
C ASP A 98 9.13 12.02 -11.37
N ILE A 99 8.96 12.65 -10.20
CA ILE A 99 7.94 12.31 -9.21
C ILE A 99 6.86 13.40 -9.15
N PRO A 100 5.62 13.07 -8.70
CA PRO A 100 4.56 14.08 -8.54
C PRO A 100 4.83 15.03 -7.37
N ASP A 101 4.10 16.13 -7.32
CA ASP A 101 4.21 17.10 -6.23
C ASP A 101 3.73 16.53 -4.90
N VAL A 102 2.63 15.76 -4.91
CA VAL A 102 2.07 15.06 -3.75
C VAL A 102 1.85 13.60 -4.09
N TYR A 103 2.24 12.71 -3.20
CA TYR A 103 2.09 11.26 -3.39
C TYR A 103 1.91 10.51 -2.09
N MET A 104 1.42 9.28 -2.22
CA MET A 104 1.29 8.37 -1.09
C MET A 104 2.65 7.76 -0.71
N GLU A 105 3.03 7.90 0.57
CA GLU A 105 4.31 7.45 1.14
C GLU A 105 4.06 6.47 2.28
N ARG A 106 4.75 5.33 2.28
CA ARG A 106 4.54 4.24 3.25
C ARG A 106 5.37 4.35 4.53
N GLY A 107 6.39 5.21 4.53
CA GLY A 107 7.24 5.46 5.71
C GLY A 107 8.38 4.44 5.90
N GLY A 108 8.93 4.39 7.11
CA GLY A 108 9.99 3.45 7.48
C GLY A 108 11.28 3.61 6.68
N GLY A 109 11.93 2.49 6.34
CA GLY A 109 13.15 2.44 5.55
C GLY A 109 12.96 2.96 4.13
N GLU A 110 11.79 2.72 3.52
CA GLU A 110 11.46 3.24 2.19
C GLU A 110 11.50 4.78 2.17
N LEU A 111 10.88 5.43 3.15
CA LEU A 111 10.96 6.89 3.29
C LEU A 111 12.40 7.35 3.54
N ALA A 112 13.17 6.62 4.35
CA ALA A 112 14.56 6.97 4.61
C ALA A 112 15.39 6.98 3.33
N ASP A 113 15.21 6.00 2.44
CA ASP A 113 15.84 5.95 1.11
C ASP A 113 15.49 7.17 0.26
N HIS A 114 14.20 7.56 0.24
CA HIS A 114 13.73 8.73 -0.51
C HIS A 114 14.25 10.05 0.05
N VAL A 115 14.40 10.15 1.37
CA VAL A 115 14.97 11.33 2.06
C VAL A 115 16.47 11.42 1.78
N GLU A 116 17.21 10.29 1.81
CA GLU A 116 18.64 10.27 1.46
C GLU A 116 18.87 10.69 0.00
N ALA A 117 17.97 10.33 -0.89
CA ALA A 117 17.96 10.78 -2.29
C ALA A 117 17.69 12.30 -2.43
N GLY A 118 17.28 12.99 -1.36
CA GLY A 118 17.00 14.44 -1.36
C GLY A 118 15.77 14.83 -2.17
N MET A 119 14.80 13.94 -2.29
CA MET A 119 13.63 14.13 -3.16
C MET A 119 12.35 14.43 -2.39
N VAL A 120 12.37 14.29 -1.07
CA VAL A 120 11.19 14.50 -0.20
C VAL A 120 11.40 15.75 0.65
N ARG A 121 10.39 16.61 0.69
CA ARG A 121 10.45 17.88 1.43
C ARG A 121 10.31 17.66 2.94
N ASP A 122 11.18 18.30 3.73
CA ASP A 122 11.01 18.45 5.18
C ASP A 122 9.83 19.40 5.46
N ILE A 123 8.77 18.87 6.03
CA ILE A 123 7.53 19.61 6.35
C ILE A 123 7.37 19.86 7.86
N SER A 124 8.39 19.58 8.66
CA SER A 124 8.34 19.67 10.13
C SER A 124 7.81 21.00 10.65
N ASP A 125 8.33 22.11 10.11
CA ASP A 125 7.94 23.46 10.55
C ASP A 125 6.60 23.88 9.90
N ALA A 126 6.42 23.58 8.62
CA ALA A 126 5.26 24.02 7.84
C ALA A 126 3.95 23.30 8.25
N ALA A 127 4.04 22.06 8.74
CA ALA A 127 2.92 21.23 9.16
C ALA A 127 2.91 20.95 10.69
N SER A 128 3.54 21.80 11.49
CA SER A 128 3.71 21.58 12.93
C SER A 128 2.39 21.42 13.69
N GLU A 129 1.33 22.12 13.29
CA GLU A 129 0.00 22.01 13.91
C GLU A 129 -0.64 20.65 13.62
N GLU A 130 -0.54 20.16 12.39
CA GLU A 130 -1.05 18.85 11.98
C GLU A 130 -0.26 17.73 12.66
N ILE A 131 1.08 17.87 12.75
CA ILE A 131 1.95 16.92 13.46
C ILE A 131 1.56 16.82 14.94
N GLU A 132 1.33 17.95 15.62
CA GLU A 132 0.86 17.95 17.02
C GLU A 132 -0.49 17.24 17.15
N LYS A 133 -1.40 17.47 16.21
CA LYS A 133 -2.76 16.92 16.21
C LYS A 133 -2.81 15.39 16.04
N ILE A 134 -1.99 14.83 15.14
CA ILE A 134 -1.91 13.38 14.91
C ILE A 134 -0.98 12.68 15.91
N GLY A 135 -0.15 13.43 16.65
CA GLY A 135 0.67 12.95 17.76
C GLY A 135 1.60 11.80 17.38
N GLY A 136 1.57 10.70 18.12
CA GLY A 136 2.44 9.55 17.93
C GLY A 136 2.30 8.84 16.57
N SER A 137 1.19 9.05 15.85
CA SER A 137 0.96 8.44 14.54
C SER A 137 2.00 8.86 13.49
N VAL A 138 2.69 9.99 13.68
CA VAL A 138 3.69 10.50 12.75
C VAL A 138 5.02 9.74 12.79
N ALA A 139 5.28 8.94 13.81
CA ALA A 139 6.60 8.36 14.10
C ALA A 139 7.21 7.56 12.92
N GLY A 140 6.37 6.83 12.17
CA GLY A 140 6.81 6.07 11.00
C GLY A 140 7.23 6.93 9.80
N TRP A 141 6.95 8.23 9.83
CA TRP A 141 7.24 9.18 8.74
C TRP A 141 8.24 10.28 9.17
N GLN A 142 9.06 9.94 10.15
CA GLN A 142 10.15 10.78 10.62
C GLN A 142 11.51 10.14 10.33
N VAL A 143 12.43 10.93 9.80
CA VAL A 143 13.83 10.57 9.60
C VAL A 143 14.69 11.61 10.30
N ASP A 144 15.62 11.18 11.15
CA ASP A 144 16.50 12.06 11.95
C ASP A 144 15.77 13.15 12.74
N GLY A 145 14.56 12.83 13.23
CA GLY A 145 13.73 13.74 14.03
C GLY A 145 13.00 14.82 13.23
N LYS A 146 13.00 14.73 11.91
CA LYS A 146 12.26 15.58 10.99
C LYS A 146 11.10 14.81 10.36
N THR A 147 10.00 15.50 10.09
CA THR A 147 8.80 14.93 9.48
C THR A 147 8.79 15.21 7.98
N TYR A 148 8.61 14.16 7.18
CA TYR A 148 8.62 14.22 5.72
C TYR A 148 7.28 13.87 5.07
N ALA A 149 6.36 13.25 5.82
CA ALA A 149 5.01 12.99 5.36
C ALA A 149 4.01 13.04 6.51
N LEU A 150 2.74 13.32 6.21
CA LEU A 150 1.65 13.31 7.18
C LEU A 150 0.79 12.05 6.98
N PRO A 151 0.80 11.08 7.91
CA PRO A 151 -0.06 9.92 7.83
C PRO A 151 -1.53 10.30 7.90
N PHE A 152 -2.29 9.87 6.91
CA PHE A 152 -3.73 10.06 6.85
C PHE A 152 -4.51 8.84 7.33
N SER A 153 -3.86 7.67 7.32
CA SER A 153 -4.44 6.40 7.71
C SER A 153 -3.41 5.56 8.44
N LEU A 154 -3.83 4.89 9.51
CA LEU A 154 -2.99 3.98 10.29
C LEU A 154 -3.85 2.88 10.89
N GLY A 155 -3.56 1.64 10.55
CA GLY A 155 -4.31 0.50 11.07
C GLY A 155 -3.48 -0.78 11.09
N VAL A 156 -4.15 -1.89 11.32
CA VAL A 156 -3.53 -3.20 11.42
C VAL A 156 -4.14 -4.19 10.43
N VAL A 157 -3.40 -5.24 10.15
CA VAL A 157 -3.83 -6.38 9.33
C VAL A 157 -4.47 -7.44 10.22
N GLY A 158 -5.44 -8.15 9.68
CA GLY A 158 -6.07 -9.30 10.29
C GLY A 158 -6.98 -9.99 9.29
N PHE A 159 -7.75 -10.95 9.76
CA PHE A 159 -8.67 -11.67 8.90
C PHE A 159 -10.03 -10.98 8.84
N TRP A 160 -10.41 -10.54 7.66
CA TRP A 160 -11.78 -10.17 7.30
C TRP A 160 -12.52 -11.43 6.90
N TYR A 161 -13.75 -11.62 7.39
CA TYR A 161 -14.50 -12.85 7.11
C TYR A 161 -15.99 -12.61 6.93
N ASN A 162 -16.62 -13.51 6.18
CA ASN A 162 -18.06 -13.56 5.99
C ASN A 162 -18.72 -14.34 7.13
N THR A 163 -19.41 -13.64 8.01
CA THR A 163 -20.07 -14.24 9.20
C THR A 163 -21.15 -15.26 8.84
N GLU A 164 -21.85 -15.11 7.70
CA GLU A 164 -22.81 -16.10 7.23
C GLU A 164 -22.15 -17.43 6.82
N LEU A 165 -20.99 -17.37 6.15
CA LEU A 165 -20.27 -18.57 5.74
C LEU A 165 -19.69 -19.31 6.96
N PHE A 166 -19.20 -18.56 7.96
CA PHE A 166 -18.77 -19.14 9.24
C PHE A 166 -19.96 -19.83 9.96
N GLU A 167 -21.13 -19.19 10.03
CA GLU A 167 -22.35 -19.79 10.60
C GLU A 167 -22.78 -21.05 9.84
N GLN A 168 -22.75 -21.03 8.49
CA GLN A 168 -23.06 -22.20 7.66
C GLN A 168 -22.12 -23.38 7.92
N ALA A 169 -20.84 -23.13 8.18
CA ALA A 169 -19.85 -24.14 8.56
C ALA A 169 -19.96 -24.58 10.02
N GLY A 170 -20.83 -23.92 10.83
CA GLY A 170 -20.98 -24.21 12.26
C GLY A 170 -19.90 -23.60 13.14
N ILE A 171 -19.12 -22.65 12.61
CA ILE A 171 -18.09 -21.93 13.35
C ILE A 171 -18.76 -20.84 14.18
N THR A 172 -18.60 -20.91 15.50
CA THR A 172 -19.31 -20.04 16.46
C THR A 172 -18.46 -18.90 17.02
N ALA A 173 -17.15 -18.95 16.81
CA ALA A 173 -16.21 -17.91 17.21
C ALA A 173 -14.98 -17.93 16.29
N PRO A 174 -14.32 -16.79 16.07
CA PRO A 174 -13.04 -16.73 15.38
C PRO A 174 -11.94 -17.50 16.12
N PRO A 175 -10.94 -18.05 15.38
CA PRO A 175 -9.79 -18.74 15.97
C PRO A 175 -8.88 -17.77 16.73
N THR A 176 -8.26 -18.25 17.81
CA THR A 176 -7.32 -17.47 18.63
C THR A 176 -5.91 -18.04 18.59
N THR A 177 -5.75 -19.25 18.08
CA THR A 177 -4.45 -19.90 17.86
C THR A 177 -4.32 -20.38 16.41
N LEU A 178 -3.08 -20.59 15.95
CA LEU A 178 -2.82 -21.11 14.61
C LEU A 178 -3.45 -22.52 14.43
N THR A 179 -3.42 -23.34 15.49
CA THR A 179 -4.09 -24.65 15.49
C THR A 179 -5.60 -24.51 15.28
N GLU A 180 -6.25 -23.59 15.98
CA GLU A 180 -7.69 -23.32 15.80
C GLU A 180 -8.01 -22.77 14.40
N LEU A 181 -7.09 -21.99 13.78
CA LEU A 181 -7.25 -21.54 12.40
C LEU A 181 -7.26 -22.73 11.42
N GLY A 182 -6.37 -23.72 11.62
CA GLY A 182 -6.39 -24.96 10.85
C GLY A 182 -7.71 -25.74 11.02
N ASP A 183 -8.25 -25.78 12.25
CA ASP A 183 -9.56 -26.41 12.50
C ASP A 183 -10.71 -25.66 11.79
N VAL A 184 -10.65 -24.32 11.74
CA VAL A 184 -11.62 -23.47 11.00
C VAL A 184 -11.53 -23.76 9.50
N VAL A 185 -10.32 -23.83 8.94
CA VAL A 185 -10.10 -24.19 7.54
C VAL A 185 -10.76 -25.53 7.22
N ALA A 186 -10.47 -26.57 8.00
CA ALA A 186 -11.05 -27.89 7.80
C ALA A 186 -12.59 -27.89 7.90
N GLN A 187 -13.17 -27.13 8.83
CA GLN A 187 -14.64 -27.03 8.98
C GLN A 187 -15.28 -26.33 7.76
N LEU A 188 -14.65 -25.30 7.20
CA LEU A 188 -15.11 -24.62 5.99
C LEU A 188 -15.06 -25.56 4.79
N GLU A 189 -13.97 -26.31 4.61
CA GLU A 189 -13.83 -27.32 3.56
C GLU A 189 -14.88 -28.43 3.66
N ASP A 190 -15.10 -28.98 4.88
CA ASP A 190 -16.13 -29.98 5.13
C ASP A 190 -17.54 -29.47 4.80
N ALA A 191 -17.78 -28.16 4.92
CA ALA A 191 -19.02 -27.50 4.51
C ALA A 191 -19.08 -27.19 3.00
N GLY A 192 -18.00 -27.43 2.25
CA GLY A 192 -17.87 -27.12 0.83
C GLY A 192 -17.69 -25.64 0.54
N ILE A 193 -17.09 -24.89 1.45
CA ILE A 193 -16.81 -23.45 1.38
C ILE A 193 -15.30 -23.28 1.22
N ASP A 194 -14.88 -22.51 0.22
CA ASP A 194 -13.47 -22.15 0.03
C ASP A 194 -13.00 -21.28 1.22
N PRO A 195 -11.94 -21.69 1.98
CA PRO A 195 -11.63 -21.06 3.26
C PRO A 195 -11.06 -19.67 3.13
N ILE A 196 -9.96 -19.50 2.39
CA ILE A 196 -9.17 -18.26 2.36
C ILE A 196 -8.91 -17.82 0.92
N SER A 197 -9.05 -16.53 0.64
CA SER A 197 -8.44 -15.94 -0.56
C SER A 197 -7.11 -15.27 -0.22
N VAL A 198 -6.16 -15.37 -1.15
CA VAL A 198 -4.90 -14.64 -1.10
C VAL A 198 -4.50 -14.15 -2.49
N GLY A 199 -4.15 -12.89 -2.59
CA GLY A 199 -3.67 -12.26 -3.82
C GLY A 199 -2.16 -12.38 -3.99
N ALA A 200 -1.64 -13.62 -4.06
CA ALA A 200 -0.20 -13.87 -4.11
C ALA A 200 0.44 -13.39 -5.44
N GLY A 201 -0.38 -13.07 -6.45
CA GLY A 201 0.10 -12.44 -7.68
C GLY A 201 0.80 -11.10 -7.44
N ASP A 202 0.36 -10.38 -6.41
CA ASP A 202 0.92 -9.08 -6.01
C ASP A 202 1.96 -9.21 -4.88
N LYS A 203 2.32 -10.43 -4.46
CA LYS A 203 3.34 -10.82 -3.47
C LYS A 203 3.03 -10.38 -2.04
N TRP A 204 2.79 -9.10 -1.78
CA TRP A 204 2.61 -8.55 -0.42
C TRP A 204 1.49 -9.22 0.40
N PRO A 205 0.34 -9.67 -0.17
CA PRO A 205 -0.65 -10.38 0.64
C PRO A 205 -0.14 -11.74 1.14
N ALA A 206 0.68 -12.43 0.35
CA ALA A 206 1.36 -13.66 0.78
C ALA A 206 2.44 -13.35 1.85
N ALA A 207 3.18 -12.25 1.67
CA ALA A 207 4.20 -11.83 2.62
C ALA A 207 3.63 -11.47 4.00
N HIS A 208 2.42 -10.98 4.10
CA HIS A 208 1.77 -10.72 5.39
C HIS A 208 1.66 -11.97 6.27
N TYR A 209 1.56 -13.18 5.70
CA TYR A 209 1.58 -14.43 6.46
C TYR A 209 2.94 -14.63 7.13
N TRP A 210 4.03 -14.46 6.38
CA TRP A 210 5.37 -14.52 6.94
C TRP A 210 5.60 -13.43 7.99
N TYR A 211 5.18 -12.20 7.73
CA TYR A 211 5.36 -11.09 8.67
C TYR A 211 4.66 -11.37 10.00
N TYR A 212 3.44 -11.91 9.95
CA TYR A 212 2.72 -12.27 11.16
C TYR A 212 3.32 -13.46 11.88
N THR A 213 3.72 -14.50 11.17
CA THR A 213 4.39 -15.65 11.82
C THR A 213 5.71 -15.22 12.44
N ALA A 214 6.49 -14.33 11.79
CA ALA A 214 7.67 -13.74 12.39
C ALA A 214 7.35 -12.88 13.63
N LEU A 215 6.26 -12.12 13.61
CA LEU A 215 5.79 -11.34 14.75
C LEU A 215 5.35 -12.24 15.93
N ARG A 216 5.02 -13.48 15.68
CA ARG A 216 4.67 -14.49 16.71
C ARG A 216 5.85 -15.31 17.18
N GLU A 217 6.80 -15.62 16.29
CA GLU A 217 7.97 -16.44 16.61
C GLU A 217 9.13 -15.62 17.19
N CYS A 218 9.34 -14.39 16.73
CA CYS A 218 10.43 -13.52 17.16
C CYS A 218 10.01 -12.63 18.33
N SER A 219 10.92 -12.37 19.28
CA SER A 219 10.70 -11.35 20.31
C SER A 219 10.73 -9.94 19.73
N GLU A 220 10.09 -8.99 20.41
CA GLU A 220 10.13 -7.56 20.02
C GLU A 220 11.57 -7.04 19.90
N GLU A 221 12.49 -7.49 20.78
CA GLU A 221 13.91 -7.11 20.73
C GLU A 221 14.55 -7.54 19.42
N VAL A 222 14.35 -8.81 18.99
CA VAL A 222 14.89 -9.33 17.73
C VAL A 222 14.33 -8.58 16.52
N LEU A 223 13.03 -8.30 16.50
CA LEU A 223 12.40 -7.56 15.41
C LEU A 223 12.91 -6.12 15.34
N THR A 224 13.06 -5.45 16.49
CA THR A 224 13.59 -4.08 16.57
C THR A 224 15.05 -4.03 16.11
N ASP A 225 15.85 -5.02 16.52
CA ASP A 225 17.24 -5.15 16.08
C ASP A 225 17.33 -5.42 14.58
N ALA A 226 16.46 -6.25 14.01
CA ALA A 226 16.41 -6.51 12.58
C ALA A 226 16.08 -5.26 11.75
N VAL A 227 15.18 -4.39 12.24
CA VAL A 227 14.88 -3.10 11.57
C VAL A 227 16.10 -2.18 11.55
N THR A 228 16.93 -2.19 12.61
CA THR A 228 18.06 -1.25 12.73
C THR A 228 19.36 -1.77 12.16
N SER A 229 19.58 -3.08 12.21
CA SER A 229 20.85 -3.72 11.80
C SER A 229 20.78 -4.50 10.51
N LEU A 230 19.57 -4.77 10.01
CA LEU A 230 19.28 -5.67 8.89
C LEU A 230 19.94 -7.06 9.07
N ASP A 231 19.97 -7.56 10.32
CA ASP A 231 20.46 -8.90 10.67
C ASP A 231 19.30 -9.87 10.87
N PHE A 232 19.19 -10.86 9.99
CA PHE A 232 18.14 -11.88 9.98
C PHE A 232 18.65 -13.25 10.45
N SER A 233 19.79 -13.29 11.15
CA SER A 233 20.44 -14.54 11.57
C SER A 233 19.73 -15.27 12.73
N ASP A 234 18.76 -14.63 13.42
CA ASP A 234 18.02 -15.28 14.49
C ASP A 234 17.16 -16.43 13.94
N PRO A 235 17.19 -17.63 14.55
CA PRO A 235 16.42 -18.80 14.10
C PRO A 235 14.90 -18.59 14.07
N CYS A 236 14.37 -17.56 14.73
CA CYS A 236 12.94 -17.28 14.73
C CYS A 236 12.40 -16.95 13.34
N PHE A 237 13.21 -16.34 12.47
CA PHE A 237 12.80 -16.05 11.09
C PHE A 237 12.60 -17.32 10.27
N VAL A 238 13.46 -18.34 10.44
CA VAL A 238 13.24 -19.66 9.81
C VAL A 238 11.97 -20.31 10.33
N LYS A 239 11.75 -20.29 11.67
CA LYS A 239 10.51 -20.83 12.26
C LYS A 239 9.25 -20.15 11.75
N ALA A 240 9.32 -18.85 11.52
CA ALA A 240 8.21 -18.12 10.88
C ALA A 240 7.82 -18.75 9.53
N GLY A 241 8.81 -19.13 8.74
CA GLY A 241 8.58 -19.83 7.48
C GLY A 241 8.05 -21.24 7.64
N GLU A 242 8.49 -21.99 8.66
CA GLU A 242 7.95 -23.32 9.00
C GLU A 242 6.45 -23.24 9.36
N ASP A 243 6.02 -22.15 10.01
CA ASP A 243 4.60 -21.88 10.28
C ASP A 243 3.83 -21.54 9.00
N VAL A 244 4.44 -20.78 8.08
CA VAL A 244 3.84 -20.54 6.75
C VAL A 244 3.70 -21.85 5.97
N GLU A 245 4.71 -22.75 5.99
CA GLU A 245 4.59 -24.08 5.39
C GLU A 245 3.47 -24.93 6.03
N THR A 246 3.26 -24.77 7.35
CA THR A 246 2.13 -25.41 8.04
C THR A 246 0.79 -24.90 7.49
N ILE A 247 0.64 -23.59 7.29
CA ILE A 247 -0.57 -22.99 6.69
C ILE A 247 -0.75 -23.49 5.26
N LEU A 248 0.30 -23.47 4.44
CA LEU A 248 0.27 -23.97 3.06
C LEU A 248 -0.11 -25.45 2.99
N GLY A 249 0.33 -26.24 3.98
CA GLY A 249 0.00 -27.66 4.10
C GLY A 249 -1.47 -27.98 4.33
N TRP A 250 -2.29 -27.00 4.74
CA TRP A 250 -3.76 -27.15 4.82
C TRP A 250 -4.43 -26.98 3.45
N GLU A 251 -3.71 -26.47 2.44
CA GLU A 251 -4.24 -26.11 1.10
C GLU A 251 -5.42 -25.12 1.16
N PRO A 252 -5.41 -24.07 2.01
CA PRO A 252 -6.58 -23.27 2.34
C PRO A 252 -6.97 -22.26 1.28
N PHE A 253 -6.09 -22.01 0.29
CA PHE A 253 -6.19 -20.88 -0.60
C PHE A 253 -7.02 -21.13 -1.85
N ASN A 254 -7.65 -20.10 -2.36
CA ASN A 254 -8.44 -20.13 -3.58
C ASN A 254 -7.66 -20.70 -4.78
N PRO A 255 -8.33 -21.41 -5.71
CA PRO A 255 -7.67 -21.92 -6.90
C PRO A 255 -6.97 -20.82 -7.71
N GLY A 256 -5.69 -21.04 -8.05
CA GLY A 256 -4.89 -20.09 -8.83
C GLY A 256 -4.35 -18.90 -8.04
N PHE A 257 -4.34 -18.96 -6.73
CA PHE A 257 -3.93 -17.89 -5.82
C PHE A 257 -2.56 -17.28 -6.16
N LEU A 258 -1.62 -18.05 -6.70
CA LEU A 258 -0.28 -17.56 -7.09
C LEU A 258 -0.31 -16.45 -8.18
N THR A 259 -1.43 -16.34 -8.89
CA THR A 259 -1.61 -15.34 -9.96
C THR A 259 -2.86 -14.49 -9.72
N THR A 260 -3.56 -14.70 -8.61
CA THR A 260 -4.71 -13.90 -8.22
C THR A 260 -4.22 -12.53 -7.77
N PRO A 261 -4.73 -11.41 -8.32
CA PRO A 261 -4.42 -10.09 -7.82
C PRO A 261 -5.05 -9.84 -6.45
N ALA A 262 -4.50 -8.93 -5.68
CA ALA A 262 -5.01 -8.60 -4.33
C ALA A 262 -6.41 -8.00 -4.39
N GLN A 263 -6.59 -6.86 -5.07
CA GLN A 263 -7.73 -5.98 -4.87
C GLN A 263 -8.46 -5.59 -6.16
N GLU A 264 -8.00 -6.01 -7.34
CA GLU A 264 -8.56 -5.55 -8.61
C GLU A 264 -9.51 -6.54 -9.26
N GLY A 265 -10.78 -6.13 -9.35
CA GLY A 265 -11.84 -6.88 -10.04
C GLY A 265 -12.48 -7.99 -9.18
N ALA A 266 -13.62 -8.50 -9.66
CA ALA A 266 -14.45 -9.46 -8.93
C ALA A 266 -13.82 -10.87 -8.75
N THR A 267 -12.64 -11.10 -9.30
CA THR A 267 -11.86 -12.35 -9.17
C THR A 267 -10.54 -12.14 -8.44
N SER A 268 -10.27 -10.93 -7.95
CA SER A 268 -9.20 -10.66 -6.99
C SER A 268 -9.49 -11.35 -5.66
N ALA A 269 -8.52 -11.41 -4.78
CA ALA A 269 -8.71 -11.98 -3.45
C ALA A 269 -9.84 -11.26 -2.69
N SER A 270 -9.79 -9.92 -2.63
CA SER A 270 -10.85 -9.09 -2.03
C SER A 270 -12.19 -9.23 -2.77
N GLY A 271 -12.20 -9.38 -4.11
CA GLY A 271 -13.41 -9.62 -4.90
C GLY A 271 -14.06 -10.98 -4.62
N LEU A 272 -13.26 -12.01 -4.34
CA LEU A 272 -13.77 -13.33 -3.93
C LEU A 272 -14.44 -13.26 -2.56
N LEU A 273 -13.83 -12.56 -1.58
CA LEU A 273 -14.43 -12.33 -0.27
C LEU A 273 -15.69 -11.46 -0.39
N ALA A 274 -15.60 -10.30 -1.03
CA ALA A 274 -16.71 -9.35 -1.18
C ALA A 274 -17.97 -9.98 -1.80
N THR A 275 -17.78 -10.94 -2.71
CA THR A 275 -18.88 -11.66 -3.37
C THR A 275 -19.28 -12.95 -2.67
N GLY A 276 -18.73 -13.27 -1.50
CA GLY A 276 -19.06 -14.45 -0.69
C GLY A 276 -18.67 -15.78 -1.33
N LYS A 277 -17.64 -15.80 -2.19
CA LYS A 277 -17.11 -17.01 -2.81
C LYS A 277 -16.09 -17.72 -1.92
N VAL A 278 -15.42 -16.96 -1.05
CA VAL A 278 -14.52 -17.46 -0.02
C VAL A 278 -14.97 -16.98 1.35
N ALA A 279 -14.55 -17.66 2.41
CA ALA A 279 -14.97 -17.33 3.75
C ALA A 279 -14.19 -16.18 4.37
N MET A 280 -12.89 -16.05 4.12
CA MET A 280 -12.04 -15.02 4.74
C MET A 280 -10.85 -14.64 3.87
N GLU A 281 -10.26 -13.50 4.20
CA GLU A 281 -9.03 -12.95 3.61
C GLU A 281 -8.23 -12.21 4.68
N MET A 282 -6.92 -12.30 4.65
CA MET A 282 -6.06 -11.49 5.52
C MET A 282 -5.69 -10.19 4.82
N GLN A 283 -6.21 -9.08 5.35
CA GLN A 283 -6.07 -7.74 4.78
C GLN A 283 -6.01 -6.67 5.85
N GLY A 284 -5.63 -5.47 5.45
CA GLY A 284 -5.56 -4.30 6.32
C GLY A 284 -6.91 -3.61 6.54
N HIS A 285 -6.85 -2.51 7.24
CA HIS A 285 -8.01 -1.70 7.63
C HIS A 285 -8.75 -1.01 6.47
N TRP A 286 -8.20 -1.03 5.27
CA TRP A 286 -8.80 -0.50 4.02
C TRP A 286 -9.81 -1.45 3.37
N GLU A 287 -9.83 -2.72 3.77
CA GLU A 287 -10.58 -3.78 3.09
C GLU A 287 -12.09 -3.51 2.96
N PRO A 288 -12.80 -2.92 3.93
CA PRO A 288 -14.22 -2.60 3.75
C PRO A 288 -14.48 -1.67 2.57
N GLY A 289 -13.65 -0.64 2.38
CA GLY A 289 -13.76 0.27 1.24
C GLY A 289 -13.45 -0.41 -0.09
N VAL A 290 -12.44 -1.29 -0.12
CA VAL A 290 -12.11 -2.11 -1.31
C VAL A 290 -13.27 -3.03 -1.67
N MET A 291 -13.81 -3.77 -0.72
CA MET A 291 -14.97 -4.65 -0.94
C MET A 291 -16.19 -3.90 -1.48
N GLN A 292 -16.44 -2.67 -1.00
CA GLN A 292 -17.52 -1.83 -1.50
C GLN A 292 -17.36 -1.55 -2.99
N GLY A 293 -16.17 -1.22 -3.44
CA GLY A 293 -15.87 -0.95 -4.85
C GLY A 293 -15.95 -2.19 -5.75
N LEU A 294 -15.91 -3.39 -5.18
CA LEU A 294 -15.91 -4.67 -5.92
C LEU A 294 -17.29 -5.35 -6.02
N THR A 295 -18.34 -4.72 -5.49
CA THR A 295 -19.72 -5.23 -5.56
C THR A 295 -20.63 -4.27 -6.31
N ASP A 296 -21.55 -4.82 -7.10
CA ASP A 296 -22.49 -4.04 -7.95
C ASP A 296 -23.39 -3.09 -7.12
N ASP A 297 -23.67 -3.44 -5.86
CA ASP A 297 -24.51 -2.65 -4.97
C ASP A 297 -23.71 -1.68 -4.06
N GLY A 298 -22.39 -1.67 -4.18
CA GLY A 298 -21.49 -0.80 -3.43
C GLY A 298 -21.45 -1.07 -1.93
N LYS A 299 -21.75 -2.31 -1.48
CA LYS A 299 -21.83 -2.63 -0.04
C LYS A 299 -20.78 -3.60 0.47
N GLY A 300 -20.05 -4.25 -0.43
CA GLY A 300 -19.18 -5.36 -0.03
C GLY A 300 -19.99 -6.45 0.70
N LEU A 301 -19.49 -6.95 1.80
CA LEU A 301 -20.22 -7.90 2.65
C LEU A 301 -21.32 -7.22 3.50
N GLY A 302 -21.26 -5.91 3.71
CA GLY A 302 -22.21 -5.17 4.55
C GLY A 302 -22.28 -5.74 5.98
N ASP A 303 -23.49 -5.97 6.49
CA ASP A 303 -23.72 -6.47 7.86
C ASP A 303 -23.14 -7.88 8.14
N LYS A 304 -22.61 -8.55 7.10
CA LYS A 304 -21.98 -9.88 7.21
C LYS A 304 -20.48 -9.80 7.39
N THR A 305 -19.93 -8.61 7.50
CA THR A 305 -18.50 -8.40 7.68
C THR A 305 -18.12 -8.67 9.14
N GLY A 306 -17.18 -9.58 9.35
CA GLY A 306 -16.50 -9.77 10.63
C GLY A 306 -15.00 -9.55 10.46
N TRP A 307 -14.29 -9.37 11.59
CA TRP A 307 -12.85 -9.22 11.61
C TRP A 307 -12.28 -9.89 12.88
N PHE A 308 -11.07 -10.47 12.76
CA PHE A 308 -10.30 -10.96 13.91
C PHE A 308 -8.79 -10.80 13.67
N PRO A 309 -7.98 -10.59 14.73
CA PRO A 309 -6.53 -10.44 14.59
C PRO A 309 -5.89 -11.78 14.18
N PHE A 310 -4.68 -11.72 13.62
CA PHE A 310 -3.90 -12.94 13.35
C PHE A 310 -3.68 -13.75 14.64
N PRO A 311 -3.94 -15.06 14.61
CA PRO A 311 -3.88 -15.90 15.80
C PRO A 311 -2.49 -15.99 16.45
N ALA A 312 -2.44 -16.45 17.69
CA ALA A 312 -1.19 -16.77 18.37
C ALA A 312 -0.58 -18.05 17.81
N VAL A 313 0.76 -18.13 17.83
CA VAL A 313 1.53 -19.35 17.54
C VAL A 313 1.99 -19.96 18.86
N ASP A 314 1.73 -21.25 19.05
CA ASP A 314 2.07 -21.95 20.28
C ASP A 314 3.59 -22.10 20.46
N GLY A 315 4.11 -21.50 21.52
CA GLY A 315 5.53 -21.58 21.86
C GLY A 315 6.41 -20.53 21.22
N GLY A 316 5.86 -19.65 20.41
CA GLY A 316 6.57 -18.49 19.86
C GLY A 316 7.02 -17.52 20.96
N ALA A 317 8.08 -16.78 20.70
CA ALA A 317 8.65 -15.81 21.64
C ALA A 317 8.02 -14.42 21.52
N GLY A 318 7.26 -14.16 20.44
CA GLY A 318 6.58 -12.90 20.18
C GLY A 318 5.33 -12.70 21.04
N ASP A 319 4.94 -11.44 21.22
CA ASP A 319 3.69 -11.13 21.95
C ASP A 319 2.48 -11.42 21.06
N PRO A 320 1.55 -12.29 21.48
CA PRO A 320 0.36 -12.60 20.70
C PRO A 320 -0.60 -11.40 20.52
N ALA A 321 -0.47 -10.36 21.33
CA ALA A 321 -1.25 -9.12 21.21
C ALA A 321 -0.55 -8.06 20.34
N ALA A 322 0.71 -8.26 19.95
CA ALA A 322 1.36 -7.39 19.00
C ALA A 322 0.68 -7.46 17.62
N ALA A 323 0.55 -6.35 16.95
CA ALA A 323 -0.11 -6.25 15.67
C ALA A 323 0.88 -5.94 14.53
N LEU A 324 0.64 -6.51 13.36
CA LEU A 324 1.26 -6.08 12.12
C LEU A 324 0.42 -4.97 11.53
N GLY A 325 1.03 -3.89 11.15
CA GLY A 325 0.27 -2.80 10.58
C GLY A 325 1.14 -1.77 9.94
N GLY A 326 0.50 -0.72 9.58
CA GLY A 326 1.09 0.43 8.93
C GLY A 326 0.00 1.36 8.48
N GLY A 327 0.37 2.31 7.71
CA GLY A 327 -0.54 3.25 7.13
C GLY A 327 0.12 3.92 5.96
N ASP A 328 -0.63 4.85 5.41
CA ASP A 328 -0.19 5.66 4.28
C ASP A 328 -0.20 7.13 4.68
N ALA A 329 0.75 7.86 4.16
CA ALA A 329 0.91 9.28 4.39
C ALA A 329 0.93 10.06 3.08
N TRP A 330 0.71 11.35 3.16
CA TRP A 330 0.93 12.26 2.05
C TRP A 330 2.31 12.91 2.20
N ALA A 331 3.18 12.64 1.24
CA ALA A 331 4.48 13.29 1.12
C ALA A 331 4.44 14.39 0.06
N VAL A 332 5.34 15.34 0.18
CA VAL A 332 5.53 16.42 -0.78
C VAL A 332 6.93 16.31 -1.36
N SER A 333 7.06 16.36 -2.69
CA SER A 333 8.38 16.34 -3.33
C SER A 333 9.16 17.64 -3.03
N GLU A 334 10.49 17.56 -3.03
CA GLU A 334 11.35 18.71 -2.71
C GLU A 334 11.13 19.90 -3.65
N GLU A 335 10.86 19.64 -4.92
CA GLU A 335 10.68 20.67 -5.98
C GLU A 335 9.22 21.16 -6.09
N ALA A 336 8.26 20.59 -5.33
CA ALA A 336 6.85 20.96 -5.40
C ALA A 336 6.61 22.44 -4.99
N PRO A 337 5.55 23.08 -5.49
CA PRO A 337 5.17 24.41 -5.03
C PRO A 337 4.73 24.40 -3.55
N ASP A 338 4.81 25.56 -2.88
CA ASP A 338 4.44 25.65 -1.46
C ASP A 338 2.96 25.32 -1.21
N GLU A 339 2.09 25.56 -2.19
CA GLU A 339 0.68 25.20 -2.17
C GLU A 339 0.45 23.67 -2.02
N ALA A 340 1.43 22.83 -2.40
CA ALA A 340 1.38 21.38 -2.20
C ALA A 340 1.41 21.03 -0.71
N VAL A 341 2.16 21.73 0.12
CA VAL A 341 2.16 21.55 1.57
C VAL A 341 0.79 21.95 2.16
N GLU A 342 0.22 23.07 1.71
CA GLU A 342 -1.12 23.49 2.15
C GLU A 342 -2.20 22.48 1.73
N PHE A 343 -2.06 21.85 0.56
CA PHE A 343 -2.96 20.77 0.13
C PHE A 343 -2.83 19.54 1.04
N VAL A 344 -1.61 19.11 1.37
CA VAL A 344 -1.38 17.98 2.29
C VAL A 344 -1.96 18.27 3.68
N LYS A 345 -1.81 19.49 4.21
CA LYS A 345 -2.45 19.91 5.47
C LYS A 345 -3.98 19.85 5.38
N TYR A 346 -4.57 20.29 4.26
CA TYR A 346 -6.00 20.20 4.02
C TYR A 346 -6.49 18.74 4.01
N LEU A 347 -5.71 17.82 3.40
CA LEU A 347 -6.01 16.39 3.39
C LEU A 347 -6.09 15.77 4.81
N LEU A 348 -5.44 16.40 5.82
CA LEU A 348 -5.48 16.00 7.22
C LEU A 348 -6.52 16.80 8.05
N SER A 349 -7.28 17.70 7.43
CA SER A 349 -8.32 18.47 8.13
C SER A 349 -9.41 17.54 8.72
N ASP A 350 -10.15 18.05 9.71
CA ASP A 350 -11.25 17.31 10.34
C ASP A 350 -12.28 16.87 9.29
N GLU A 351 -12.66 17.78 8.38
CA GLU A 351 -13.66 17.50 7.35
C GLU A 351 -13.23 16.35 6.43
N VAL A 352 -11.98 16.40 5.93
CA VAL A 352 -11.47 15.35 5.03
C VAL A 352 -11.29 14.03 5.76
N GLN A 353 -10.77 14.04 6.98
CA GLN A 353 -10.58 12.80 7.74
C GLN A 353 -11.91 12.17 8.21
N ILE A 354 -12.91 12.98 8.53
CA ILE A 354 -14.28 12.51 8.82
C ILE A 354 -14.87 11.83 7.58
N GLY A 355 -14.81 12.49 6.42
CA GLY A 355 -15.32 11.89 5.19
C GLY A 355 -14.57 10.63 4.77
N PHE A 356 -13.25 10.54 5.02
CA PHE A 356 -12.47 9.32 4.83
C PHE A 356 -13.02 8.14 5.66
N ALA A 357 -13.30 8.39 6.95
CA ALA A 357 -13.85 7.39 7.86
C ALA A 357 -15.30 7.00 7.49
N GLU A 358 -16.15 7.98 7.16
CA GLU A 358 -17.55 7.76 6.76
C GLU A 358 -17.68 6.92 5.48
N ASN A 359 -16.70 7.00 4.56
CA ASN A 359 -16.63 6.18 3.37
C ASN A 359 -15.92 4.83 3.60
N SER A 360 -15.63 4.46 4.85
CA SER A 360 -14.96 3.20 5.22
C SER A 360 -13.64 2.95 4.48
N MET A 361 -12.93 4.03 4.12
CA MET A 361 -11.67 3.94 3.36
C MET A 361 -10.49 3.48 4.22
N GLY A 362 -10.65 3.43 5.54
CA GLY A 362 -9.66 3.00 6.50
C GLY A 362 -9.83 3.67 7.86
N LEU A 363 -8.80 3.57 8.70
CA LEU A 363 -8.78 4.20 10.02
C LEU A 363 -8.04 5.55 9.95
N PRO A 364 -8.72 6.67 10.24
CA PRO A 364 -8.11 7.99 10.19
C PRO A 364 -7.07 8.15 11.31
N THR A 365 -6.07 8.99 11.08
CA THR A 365 -5.08 9.38 12.10
C THR A 365 -5.53 10.59 12.91
N ASN A 366 -6.40 11.41 12.35
CA ASN A 366 -6.99 12.54 13.04
C ASN A 366 -8.05 12.07 14.05
N SER A 367 -7.79 12.27 15.33
CA SER A 367 -8.67 11.82 16.42
C SER A 367 -10.09 12.41 16.37
N ALA A 368 -10.30 13.58 15.74
CA ALA A 368 -11.62 14.16 15.54
C ALA A 368 -12.52 13.30 14.63
N ALA A 369 -11.92 12.45 13.80
CA ALA A 369 -12.64 11.53 12.89
C ALA A 369 -12.89 10.14 13.49
N SER A 370 -12.35 9.81 14.65
CA SER A 370 -12.48 8.46 15.25
C SER A 370 -13.94 8.05 15.49
N ASP A 371 -14.78 9.00 15.94
CA ASP A 371 -16.21 8.74 16.18
C ASP A 371 -17.01 8.55 14.86
N SER A 372 -16.42 8.84 13.72
CA SER A 372 -17.02 8.67 12.38
C SER A 372 -16.75 7.28 11.76
N VAL A 373 -15.96 6.44 12.41
CA VAL A 373 -15.76 5.04 12.04
C VAL A 373 -17.03 4.27 12.40
N ALA A 374 -17.96 4.18 11.44
CA ALA A 374 -19.29 3.61 11.66
C ALA A 374 -19.35 2.09 11.47
N ASP A 375 -18.40 1.50 10.73
CA ASP A 375 -18.33 0.05 10.50
C ASP A 375 -17.91 -0.67 11.80
N PRO A 376 -18.74 -1.62 12.31
CA PRO A 376 -18.44 -2.31 13.58
C PRO A 376 -17.16 -3.16 13.54
N ALA A 377 -16.80 -3.71 12.37
CA ALA A 377 -15.59 -4.50 12.21
C ALA A 377 -14.35 -3.60 12.22
N LEU A 378 -14.40 -2.42 11.58
CA LEU A 378 -13.37 -1.39 11.68
C LEU A 378 -13.23 -0.84 13.10
N ALA A 379 -14.35 -0.63 13.81
CA ALA A 379 -14.31 -0.21 15.21
C ALA A 379 -13.62 -1.27 16.10
N GLY A 380 -13.91 -2.55 15.89
CA GLY A 380 -13.23 -3.66 16.58
C GLY A 380 -11.73 -3.74 16.26
N LEU A 381 -11.35 -3.48 15.02
CA LEU A 381 -9.95 -3.40 14.59
C LEU A 381 -9.24 -2.22 15.28
N LEU A 382 -9.90 -1.06 15.39
CA LEU A 382 -9.39 0.11 16.09
C LEU A 382 -9.10 -0.21 17.58
N GLU A 383 -10.00 -0.93 18.24
CA GLU A 383 -9.79 -1.36 19.64
C GLU A 383 -8.55 -2.27 19.77
N VAL A 384 -8.34 -3.19 18.82
CA VAL A 384 -7.15 -4.06 18.81
C VAL A 384 -5.87 -3.27 18.56
N ARG A 385 -5.88 -2.33 17.62
CA ARG A 385 -4.73 -1.44 17.35
C ARG A 385 -4.34 -0.66 18.61
N ASP A 386 -5.31 -0.06 19.28
CA ASP A 386 -5.09 0.79 20.45
C ASP A 386 -4.68 0.00 21.70
N ALA A 387 -5.03 -1.29 21.76
CA ALA A 387 -4.65 -2.21 22.83
C ALA A 387 -3.33 -2.95 22.57
N ALA A 388 -2.83 -2.95 21.34
CA ALA A 388 -1.59 -3.63 20.98
C ALA A 388 -0.40 -3.04 21.76
N PRO A 389 0.51 -3.87 22.32
CA PRO A 389 1.70 -3.38 23.00
C PRO A 389 2.61 -2.59 22.07
N TYR A 390 2.66 -2.98 20.80
CA TYR A 390 3.27 -2.25 19.70
C TYR A 390 2.66 -2.70 18.36
N VAL A 391 2.82 -1.86 17.33
CA VAL A 391 2.47 -2.17 15.96
C VAL A 391 3.76 -2.28 15.16
N GLN A 392 4.05 -3.48 14.65
CA GLN A 392 5.17 -3.73 13.77
C GLN A 392 4.83 -3.24 12.37
N LEU A 393 5.64 -2.34 11.83
CA LEU A 393 5.50 -1.90 10.44
C LEU A 393 5.75 -3.07 9.48
N TYR A 394 5.06 -3.07 8.33
CA TYR A 394 5.29 -4.06 7.27
C TYR A 394 6.78 -4.21 6.97
N PHE A 395 7.26 -5.44 6.85
CA PHE A 395 8.70 -5.67 6.70
C PHE A 395 9.25 -5.14 5.38
N ASP A 396 8.46 -5.19 4.31
CA ASP A 396 8.84 -4.60 3.02
C ASP A 396 9.00 -3.07 3.08
N THR A 397 8.36 -2.43 4.04
CA THR A 397 8.48 -1.00 4.30
C THR A 397 9.56 -0.72 5.35
N ALA A 398 9.59 -1.53 6.42
CA ALA A 398 10.50 -1.31 7.54
C ALA A 398 11.98 -1.53 7.17
N PHE A 399 12.26 -2.51 6.30
CA PHE A 399 13.63 -2.87 5.91
C PHE A 399 14.15 -2.12 4.67
N GLY A 400 13.36 -1.19 4.12
CA GLY A 400 13.70 -0.48 2.89
C GLY A 400 13.36 -1.27 1.62
N THR A 401 13.35 -0.57 0.49
CA THR A 401 12.82 -1.08 -0.78
C THR A 401 13.54 -2.32 -1.30
N SER A 402 14.87 -2.36 -1.17
CA SER A 402 15.71 -3.44 -1.70
C SER A 402 15.57 -4.72 -0.87
N VAL A 403 15.76 -4.62 0.46
CA VAL A 403 15.72 -5.76 1.37
C VAL A 403 14.30 -6.32 1.49
N GLY A 404 13.31 -5.43 1.68
CA GLY A 404 11.92 -5.81 1.74
C GLY A 404 11.39 -6.41 0.44
N GLY A 405 11.83 -5.87 -0.71
CA GLY A 405 11.52 -6.42 -2.03
C GLY A 405 12.08 -7.84 -2.23
N ALA A 406 13.34 -8.07 -1.86
CA ALA A 406 13.96 -9.39 -1.92
C ALA A 406 13.25 -10.41 -1.02
N MET A 407 12.85 -9.99 0.19
CA MET A 407 12.06 -10.82 1.10
C MET A 407 10.72 -11.22 0.47
N ASN A 408 9.97 -10.28 -0.10
CA ASN A 408 8.68 -10.54 -0.74
C ASN A 408 8.81 -11.47 -1.95
N ASP A 409 9.87 -11.29 -2.74
CA ASP A 409 10.14 -12.14 -3.91
C ASP A 409 10.36 -13.59 -3.50
N GLU A 410 11.15 -13.85 -2.47
CA GLU A 410 11.46 -15.19 -2.01
C GLU A 410 10.28 -15.83 -1.25
N ILE A 411 9.48 -15.05 -0.49
CA ILE A 411 8.24 -15.53 0.09
C ILE A 411 7.26 -15.97 -0.99
N ALA A 412 7.17 -15.26 -2.12
CA ALA A 412 6.34 -15.68 -3.24
C ALA A 412 6.79 -17.03 -3.82
N LEU A 413 8.11 -17.30 -3.86
CA LEU A 413 8.65 -18.63 -4.24
C LEU A 413 8.34 -19.70 -3.19
N LEU A 414 8.36 -19.37 -1.88
CA LEU A 414 7.92 -20.28 -0.82
C LEU A 414 6.45 -20.67 -1.03
N PHE A 415 5.57 -19.72 -1.32
CA PHE A 415 4.15 -19.99 -1.61
C PHE A 415 3.96 -20.84 -2.87
N ALA A 416 4.87 -20.75 -3.84
CA ALA A 416 4.88 -21.59 -5.03
C ALA A 416 5.48 -23.00 -4.78
N GLY A 417 6.06 -23.25 -3.60
CA GLY A 417 6.78 -24.48 -3.28
C GLY A 417 8.14 -24.57 -3.99
N GLU A 418 8.72 -23.45 -4.39
CA GLU A 418 10.00 -23.33 -5.11
C GLU A 418 11.15 -22.84 -4.21
N ALA A 419 10.87 -22.39 -2.98
CA ALA A 419 11.83 -21.99 -1.96
C ALA A 419 11.51 -22.62 -0.61
N SER A 420 12.50 -22.68 0.28
CA SER A 420 12.36 -23.08 1.68
C SER A 420 12.35 -21.86 2.62
N PRO A 421 11.98 -22.02 3.90
CA PRO A 421 12.14 -20.96 4.91
C PRO A 421 13.55 -20.40 5.02
N GLU A 422 14.56 -21.25 4.91
CA GLU A 422 15.97 -20.86 4.93
C GLU A 422 16.34 -20.01 3.69
N ASP A 423 15.81 -20.34 2.50
CA ASP A 423 16.05 -19.56 1.28
C ASP A 423 15.52 -18.13 1.42
N VAL A 424 14.36 -17.92 2.05
CA VAL A 424 13.80 -16.59 2.33
C VAL A 424 14.75 -15.78 3.22
N VAL A 425 15.24 -16.37 4.31
CA VAL A 425 16.18 -15.70 5.23
C VAL A 425 17.51 -15.41 4.53
N GLU A 426 18.06 -16.37 3.75
CA GLU A 426 19.30 -16.19 3.01
C GLU A 426 19.22 -15.10 1.96
N ALA A 427 18.13 -15.04 1.19
CA ALA A 427 17.90 -14.02 0.18
C ALA A 427 17.75 -12.62 0.80
N THR A 428 16.99 -12.52 1.90
CA THR A 428 16.82 -11.26 2.64
C THR A 428 18.16 -10.76 3.19
N GLN A 429 18.93 -11.63 3.83
CA GLN A 429 20.27 -11.28 4.35
C GLN A 429 21.23 -10.90 3.22
N ALA A 430 21.19 -11.60 2.09
CA ALA A 430 22.04 -11.26 0.95
C ALA A 430 21.71 -9.89 0.34
N ALA A 431 20.46 -9.45 0.39
CA ALA A 431 20.09 -8.10 0.01
C ALA A 431 20.58 -7.07 1.03
N ALA A 432 20.42 -7.33 2.33
CA ALA A 432 20.91 -6.49 3.41
C ALA A 432 22.43 -6.27 3.38
N ASP A 433 23.19 -7.32 3.08
CA ASP A 433 24.67 -7.26 2.97
C ASP A 433 25.15 -6.37 1.81
N GLN A 434 24.27 -6.07 0.83
CA GLN A 434 24.59 -5.19 -0.30
C GLN A 434 24.37 -3.71 0.02
N GLU A 435 23.56 -3.40 1.05
CA GLU A 435 23.28 -2.03 1.49
C GLU A 435 24.23 -1.56 2.61
N SER A 436 24.97 -2.48 3.24
CA SER A 436 25.98 -2.19 4.27
C SER A 436 27.37 -1.96 3.67
#